data_f3886fe021da66858a30765ab2b3af51
#
_entry.id   f3886fe021da66858a30765ab2b3af51
#
_cell.length_a   1.000
_cell.length_b   1.000
_cell.length_c   1.000
_cell.angle_alpha   90.00
_cell.angle_beta   90.00
_cell.angle_gamma   90.00
#
_symmetry.space_group_name_H-M   'P 1'
#
loop_
_entity.id
_entity.type
_entity.pdbx_description
1 polymer ?
#
loop_
_entity_poly.entity_id
_entity_poly.type
_entity_poly.pdbx_seq_one_letter_code
_entity_poly.pdbx_strand_id
1 'polypeptide(L)'
;MNKPQPEPIDPAKLVDLALAVVRADRFPVLATIDGDQPRVRPVSPVRTDRFTVYIANLRFYRKTAEIAANPKVELCYMDDHHDQVRLSGVAEIVTDRVILQEIWDANPLLRQYLGTLDNPQLIVYRVDPVRVRFMKEWALDYHEVSI
;
A
#
# COMPACT_ATOMS: atom_id res chain seq x y z
N MET A 1 -28.60 17.75 10.86
CA MET A 1 -28.04 16.42 11.21
C MET A 1 -26.84 16.64 12.11
N ASN A 2 -26.84 16.06 13.28
CA ASN A 2 -25.67 16.16 14.16
C ASN A 2 -24.61 15.16 13.72
N LYS A 3 -23.37 15.63 13.62
CA LYS A 3 -22.22 14.76 13.36
C LYS A 3 -22.13 13.69 14.47
N PRO A 4 -22.00 12.40 14.12
CA PRO A 4 -21.74 11.38 15.14
C PRO A 4 -20.50 11.74 15.95
N GLN A 5 -20.55 11.53 17.26
CA GLN A 5 -19.37 11.70 18.09
C GLN A 5 -18.45 10.51 17.89
N PRO A 6 -17.15 10.74 17.65
CA PRO A 6 -16.19 9.64 17.52
C PRO A 6 -16.08 8.88 18.84
N GLU A 7 -16.08 7.55 18.76
CA GLU A 7 -15.78 6.72 19.92
C GLU A 7 -14.30 6.86 20.27
N PRO A 8 -13.97 6.98 21.56
CA PRO A 8 -12.57 6.99 21.99
C PRO A 8 -11.86 5.70 21.57
N ILE A 9 -10.64 5.83 21.06
CA ILE A 9 -9.79 4.69 20.74
C ILE A 9 -8.69 4.59 21.81
N ASP A 10 -8.53 3.40 22.37
CA ASP A 10 -7.40 3.11 23.26
C ASP A 10 -6.09 3.20 22.44
N PRO A 11 -5.17 4.12 22.76
CA PRO A 11 -3.92 4.27 22.03
C PRO A 11 -3.09 2.99 21.95
N ALA A 12 -3.19 2.11 22.94
CA ALA A 12 -2.48 0.84 22.95
C ALA A 12 -2.99 -0.16 21.88
N LYS A 13 -4.22 0.03 21.37
CA LYS A 13 -4.84 -0.81 20.35
C LYS A 13 -4.73 -0.25 18.94
N LEU A 14 -4.27 0.98 18.79
CA LEU A 14 -4.32 1.72 17.53
C LEU A 14 -3.53 1.02 16.41
N VAL A 15 -2.33 0.53 16.70
CA VAL A 15 -1.50 -0.20 15.72
C VAL A 15 -2.21 -1.47 15.24
N ASP A 16 -2.77 -2.26 16.16
CA ASP A 16 -3.45 -3.50 15.83
C ASP A 16 -4.73 -3.25 15.01
N LEU A 17 -5.49 -2.20 15.34
CA LEU A 17 -6.66 -1.78 14.57
C LEU A 17 -6.27 -1.40 13.15
N ALA A 18 -5.22 -0.63 12.97
CA ALA A 18 -4.73 -0.23 11.66
C ALA A 18 -4.22 -1.43 10.85
N LEU A 19 -3.46 -2.34 11.47
CA LEU A 19 -2.98 -3.55 10.81
C LEU A 19 -4.13 -4.46 10.40
N ALA A 20 -5.20 -4.53 11.16
CA ALA A 20 -6.38 -5.31 10.82
C ALA A 20 -7.04 -4.81 9.52
N VAL A 21 -7.15 -3.50 9.35
CA VAL A 21 -7.66 -2.89 8.10
C VAL A 21 -6.74 -3.20 6.92
N VAL A 22 -5.44 -3.04 7.09
CA VAL A 22 -4.45 -3.33 6.04
C VAL A 22 -4.51 -4.79 5.59
N ARG A 23 -4.72 -5.73 6.52
CA ARG A 23 -4.83 -7.15 6.21
C ARG A 23 -6.16 -7.51 5.54
N ALA A 24 -7.23 -6.80 5.89
CA ALA A 24 -8.57 -7.08 5.37
C ALA A 24 -8.73 -6.59 3.93
N ASP A 25 -8.15 -5.46 3.58
CA ASP A 25 -8.24 -4.91 2.21
C ASP A 25 -7.11 -5.42 1.33
N ARG A 26 -7.45 -6.35 0.46
CA ARG A 26 -6.51 -6.98 -0.49
C ARG A 26 -6.24 -6.13 -1.72
N PHE A 27 -7.03 -5.09 -1.96
CA PHE A 27 -6.96 -4.25 -3.15
C PHE A 27 -6.97 -2.76 -2.78
N PRO A 28 -5.98 -2.31 -2.00
CA PRO A 28 -5.90 -0.89 -1.66
C PRO A 28 -5.73 -0.04 -2.91
N VAL A 29 -6.10 1.22 -2.81
CA VAL A 29 -5.90 2.20 -3.87
C VAL A 29 -4.55 2.87 -3.70
N LEU A 30 -3.75 2.82 -4.76
CA LEU A 30 -2.44 3.49 -4.84
C LEU A 30 -2.59 4.81 -5.60
N ALA A 31 -2.13 5.89 -4.97
CA ALA A 31 -2.00 7.20 -5.61
C ALA A 31 -0.55 7.46 -6.01
N THR A 32 -0.38 7.97 -7.21
CA THR A 32 0.89 8.46 -7.77
C THR A 32 0.70 9.87 -8.32
N ILE A 33 1.78 10.54 -8.69
CA ILE A 33 1.76 11.87 -9.28
C ILE A 33 2.29 11.80 -10.71
N ASP A 34 1.49 12.29 -11.65
CA ASP A 34 1.83 12.41 -13.06
C ASP A 34 1.97 13.90 -13.39
N GLY A 35 3.19 14.45 -13.26
CA GLY A 35 3.41 15.88 -13.32
C GLY A 35 2.74 16.58 -12.12
N ASP A 36 1.67 17.32 -12.36
CA ASP A 36 0.82 17.94 -11.34
C ASP A 36 -0.53 17.24 -11.18
N GLN A 37 -0.77 16.16 -11.95
CA GLN A 37 -2.02 15.41 -11.93
C GLN A 37 -1.90 14.20 -10.98
N PRO A 38 -2.72 14.13 -9.91
CA PRO A 38 -2.82 12.90 -9.13
C PRO A 38 -3.49 11.81 -9.94
N ARG A 39 -2.98 10.58 -9.81
CA ARG A 39 -3.53 9.37 -10.42
C ARG A 39 -3.79 8.34 -9.35
N VAL A 40 -4.89 7.62 -9.45
CA VAL A 40 -5.23 6.53 -8.53
C VAL A 40 -5.63 5.28 -9.28
N ARG A 41 -5.34 4.10 -8.71
CA ARG A 41 -5.78 2.79 -9.20
C ARG A 41 -5.73 1.78 -8.05
N PRO A 42 -6.60 0.75 -8.08
CA PRO A 42 -6.43 -0.38 -7.18
C PRO A 42 -5.15 -1.13 -7.52
N VAL A 43 -4.50 -1.68 -6.51
CA VAL A 43 -3.35 -2.57 -6.65
C VAL A 43 -3.56 -3.82 -5.82
N SER A 44 -2.83 -4.88 -6.14
CA SER A 44 -2.83 -6.13 -5.36
C SER A 44 -1.41 -6.34 -4.81
N PRO A 45 -1.14 -5.94 -3.57
CA PRO A 45 0.18 -6.14 -2.98
C PRO A 45 0.61 -7.61 -2.99
N VAL A 46 1.87 -7.86 -3.33
CA VAL A 46 2.44 -9.21 -3.37
C VAL A 46 3.03 -9.64 -2.01
N ARG A 47 3.28 -8.68 -1.14
CA ARG A 47 3.72 -8.88 0.23
C ARG A 47 3.42 -7.63 1.05
N THR A 48 3.07 -7.82 2.31
CA THR A 48 2.91 -6.73 3.28
C THR A 48 3.52 -7.16 4.60
N ASP A 49 4.50 -6.39 5.07
CA ASP A 49 5.16 -6.55 6.37
C ASP A 49 4.79 -5.37 7.25
N ARG A 50 3.84 -5.56 8.15
CA ARG A 50 3.23 -4.48 8.92
C ARG A 50 2.72 -3.38 7.99
N PHE A 51 3.40 -2.26 7.88
CA PHE A 51 3.05 -1.14 6.99
C PHE A 51 4.03 -0.96 5.82
N THR A 52 4.98 -1.85 5.65
CA THR A 52 5.82 -1.90 4.45
C THR A 52 5.13 -2.75 3.39
N VAL A 53 4.89 -2.18 2.23
CA VAL A 53 4.06 -2.79 1.18
C VAL A 53 4.88 -3.03 -0.08
N TYR A 54 4.78 -4.23 -0.63
CA TYR A 54 5.46 -4.62 -1.87
C TYR A 54 4.43 -4.77 -2.98
N ILE A 55 4.68 -4.13 -4.10
CA ILE A 55 3.78 -4.09 -5.25
C ILE A 55 4.54 -4.51 -6.50
N ALA A 56 4.10 -5.59 -7.14
CA ALA A 56 4.63 -5.99 -8.45
C ALA A 56 3.99 -5.17 -9.56
N ASN A 57 4.79 -4.83 -10.56
CA ASN A 57 4.38 -4.02 -11.68
C ASN A 57 5.06 -4.50 -12.96
N LEU A 58 4.42 -4.26 -14.09
CA LEU A 58 5.05 -4.40 -15.39
C LEU A 58 5.72 -3.09 -15.80
N ARG A 59 6.94 -3.17 -16.28
CA ARG A 59 7.79 -2.00 -16.58
C ARG A 59 7.14 -1.02 -17.55
N PHE A 60 6.33 -1.50 -18.50
CA PHE A 60 5.69 -0.64 -19.50
C PHE A 60 4.45 0.10 -18.98
N TYR A 61 3.95 -0.20 -17.77
CA TYR A 61 2.82 0.53 -17.22
C TYR A 61 3.19 1.98 -16.87
N ARG A 62 2.22 2.89 -17.01
CA ARG A 62 2.42 4.32 -16.81
C ARG A 62 2.96 4.68 -15.44
N LYS A 63 2.54 3.98 -14.39
CA LYS A 63 3.01 4.26 -13.03
C LYS A 63 4.53 4.05 -12.86
N THR A 64 5.17 3.28 -13.73
CA THR A 64 6.64 3.14 -13.71
C THR A 64 7.31 4.50 -13.96
N ALA A 65 6.88 5.21 -14.99
CA ALA A 65 7.41 6.55 -15.30
C ALA A 65 6.99 7.58 -14.23
N GLU A 66 5.77 7.50 -13.74
CA GLU A 66 5.27 8.38 -12.69
C GLU A 66 6.10 8.25 -11.41
N ILE A 67 6.34 7.02 -10.95
CA ILE A 67 7.14 6.75 -9.74
C ILE A 67 8.62 7.10 -9.95
N ALA A 68 9.17 6.88 -11.14
CA ALA A 68 10.54 7.28 -11.45
C ALA A 68 10.73 8.80 -11.36
N ALA A 69 9.74 9.57 -11.81
CA ALA A 69 9.77 11.02 -11.75
C ALA A 69 9.46 11.56 -10.34
N ASN A 70 8.55 10.92 -9.62
CA ASN A 70 8.17 11.28 -8.25
C ASN A 70 7.83 10.03 -7.45
N PRO A 71 8.72 9.61 -6.54
CA PRO A 71 8.54 8.36 -5.78
C PRO A 71 7.55 8.47 -4.63
N LYS A 72 7.02 9.65 -4.32
CA LYS A 72 6.02 9.84 -3.27
C LYS A 72 4.69 9.22 -3.71
N VAL A 73 4.17 8.36 -2.87
CA VAL A 73 2.92 7.64 -3.11
C VAL A 73 2.05 7.65 -1.86
N GLU A 74 0.77 7.36 -2.05
CA GLU A 74 -0.13 7.08 -0.93
C GLU A 74 -0.94 5.82 -1.24
N LEU A 75 -1.14 5.00 -0.21
CA LEU A 75 -2.04 3.86 -0.22
C LEU A 75 -3.23 4.15 0.69
N CYS A 76 -4.42 3.86 0.19
CA CYS A 76 -5.65 3.95 0.96
C CYS A 76 -6.30 2.58 1.06
N TYR A 77 -6.48 2.12 2.29
CA TYR A 77 -7.13 0.86 2.64
C TYR A 77 -8.48 1.13 3.26
N MET A 78 -9.46 0.29 2.98
CA MET A 78 -10.76 0.34 3.61
C MET A 78 -11.28 -1.09 3.82
N ASP A 79 -11.70 -1.41 5.03
CA ASP A 79 -12.31 -2.71 5.32
C ASP A 79 -13.84 -2.70 5.11
N ASP A 80 -14.48 -3.83 5.38
CA ASP A 80 -15.93 -3.99 5.22
C ASP A 80 -16.74 -3.17 6.23
N HIS A 81 -16.12 -2.71 7.31
CA HIS A 81 -16.72 -1.79 8.27
C HIS A 81 -16.49 -0.32 7.90
N HIS A 82 -15.85 -0.05 6.77
CA HIS A 82 -15.46 1.28 6.29
C HIS A 82 -14.46 1.99 7.22
N ASP A 83 -13.74 1.24 8.05
CA ASP A 83 -12.56 1.77 8.73
C ASP A 83 -11.43 1.95 7.72
N GLN A 84 -10.65 3.00 7.87
CA GLN A 84 -9.67 3.41 6.86
C GLN A 84 -8.26 3.46 7.43
N VAL A 85 -7.30 3.08 6.59
CA VAL A 85 -5.89 3.36 6.81
C VAL A 85 -5.34 4.10 5.60
N ARG A 86 -4.68 5.22 5.83
CA ARG A 86 -3.92 5.95 4.82
C ARG A 86 -2.45 5.88 5.15
N LEU A 87 -1.68 5.41 4.19
CA LEU A 87 -0.24 5.21 4.30
C LEU A 87 0.44 6.09 3.27
N SER A 88 1.11 7.15 3.74
CA SER A 88 1.98 7.95 2.90
C SER A 88 3.37 7.35 2.91
N GLY A 89 3.99 7.19 1.75
CA GLY A 89 5.29 6.55 1.66
C GLY A 89 6.09 6.95 0.45
N VAL A 90 7.25 6.32 0.33
CA VAL A 90 8.17 6.48 -0.79
C VAL A 90 8.36 5.10 -1.43
N ALA A 91 8.15 5.02 -2.73
CA ALA A 91 8.32 3.79 -3.48
C ALA A 91 9.75 3.67 -4.01
N GLU A 92 10.38 2.53 -3.77
CA GLU A 92 11.70 2.18 -4.27
C GLU A 92 11.66 0.84 -5.00
N ILE A 93 12.46 0.70 -6.05
CA ILE A 93 12.61 -0.56 -6.76
C ILE A 93 13.41 -1.53 -5.88
N VAL A 94 12.87 -2.72 -5.67
CA VAL A 94 13.55 -3.80 -4.95
C VAL A 94 14.62 -4.40 -5.85
N THR A 95 15.87 -4.36 -5.39
CA THR A 95 17.02 -4.97 -6.07
C THR A 95 17.60 -6.17 -5.32
N ASP A 96 17.21 -6.37 -4.07
CA ASP A 96 17.64 -7.52 -3.25
C ASP A 96 17.05 -8.81 -3.81
N ARG A 97 17.95 -9.69 -4.31
CA ARG A 97 17.58 -10.96 -4.95
C ARG A 97 16.94 -11.95 -3.97
N VAL A 98 17.26 -11.88 -2.69
CA VAL A 98 16.65 -12.76 -1.68
C VAL A 98 15.17 -12.37 -1.49
N ILE A 99 14.89 -11.10 -1.34
CA ILE A 99 13.51 -10.58 -1.21
C ILE A 99 12.71 -10.89 -2.48
N LEU A 100 13.29 -10.64 -3.65
CA LEU A 100 12.64 -10.93 -4.94
C LEU A 100 12.30 -12.41 -5.09
N GLN A 101 13.21 -13.31 -4.68
CA GLN A 101 12.98 -14.75 -4.74
C GLN A 101 11.87 -15.18 -3.77
N GLU A 102 11.85 -14.65 -2.55
CA GLU A 102 10.80 -14.94 -1.57
C GLU A 102 9.43 -14.51 -2.08
N ILE A 103 9.33 -13.29 -2.65
CA ILE A 103 8.10 -12.78 -3.25
C ILE A 103 7.67 -13.66 -4.44
N TRP A 104 8.61 -14.02 -5.29
CA TRP A 104 8.36 -14.87 -6.45
C TRP A 104 7.81 -16.24 -6.04
N ASP A 105 8.42 -16.87 -5.06
CA ASP A 105 8.00 -18.18 -4.57
C ASP A 105 6.62 -18.15 -3.90
N ALA A 106 6.29 -17.06 -3.23
CA ALA A 106 5.02 -16.90 -2.54
C ALA A 106 3.85 -16.49 -3.46
N ASN A 107 4.12 -16.09 -4.71
CA ASN A 107 3.12 -15.54 -5.62
C ASN A 107 3.02 -16.33 -6.93
N PRO A 108 2.20 -17.39 -6.97
CA PRO A 108 2.05 -18.24 -8.16
C PRO A 108 1.65 -17.49 -9.43
N LEU A 109 0.84 -16.43 -9.29
CA LEU A 109 0.39 -15.62 -10.44
C LEU A 109 1.56 -14.93 -11.13
N LEU A 110 2.56 -14.45 -10.40
CA LEU A 110 3.76 -13.86 -11.01
C LEU A 110 4.49 -14.88 -11.88
N ARG A 111 4.63 -16.11 -11.39
CA ARG A 111 5.26 -17.21 -12.14
C ARG A 111 4.47 -17.54 -13.40
N GLN A 112 3.16 -17.60 -13.28
CA GLN A 112 2.28 -17.93 -14.40
C GLN A 112 2.36 -16.88 -15.52
N TYR A 113 2.40 -15.59 -15.18
CA TYR A 113 2.42 -14.51 -16.17
C TYR A 113 3.80 -14.18 -16.71
N LEU A 114 4.83 -14.29 -15.90
CA LEU A 114 6.17 -13.80 -16.22
C LEU A 114 7.18 -14.91 -16.52
N GLY A 115 6.89 -16.15 -16.10
CA GLY A 115 7.68 -17.33 -16.38
C GLY A 115 9.00 -17.44 -15.61
N THR A 116 9.75 -16.35 -15.50
CA THR A 116 11.03 -16.30 -14.77
C THR A 116 11.17 -15.02 -13.98
N LEU A 117 11.84 -15.09 -12.84
CA LEU A 117 12.18 -13.94 -12.01
C LEU A 117 13.02 -12.91 -12.77
N ASP A 118 13.79 -13.35 -13.76
CA ASP A 118 14.66 -12.51 -14.58
C ASP A 118 13.94 -11.84 -15.75
N ASN A 119 12.60 -11.99 -15.85
CA ASN A 119 11.84 -11.30 -16.87
C ASN A 119 12.04 -9.78 -16.72
N PRO A 120 12.54 -9.09 -17.78
CA PRO A 120 12.86 -7.66 -17.70
C PRO A 120 11.65 -6.76 -17.48
N GLN A 121 10.44 -7.27 -17.69
CA GLN A 121 9.20 -6.53 -17.43
C GLN A 121 8.82 -6.49 -15.95
N LEU A 122 9.37 -7.37 -15.13
CA LEU A 122 9.07 -7.39 -13.70
C LEU A 122 9.77 -6.25 -12.97
N ILE A 123 8.99 -5.42 -12.31
CA ILE A 123 9.45 -4.50 -11.27
C ILE A 123 8.69 -4.80 -9.99
N VAL A 124 9.38 -4.87 -8.87
CA VAL A 124 8.76 -4.88 -7.55
C VAL A 124 9.14 -3.59 -6.86
N TYR A 125 8.12 -2.84 -6.44
CA TYR A 125 8.29 -1.67 -5.59
C TYR A 125 8.12 -2.04 -4.13
N ARG A 126 8.98 -1.50 -3.28
CA ARG A 126 8.79 -1.44 -1.84
C ARG A 126 8.32 -0.04 -1.48
N VAL A 127 7.21 0.05 -0.78
CA VAL A 127 6.71 1.30 -0.23
C VAL A 127 6.98 1.28 1.28
N ASP A 128 7.94 2.08 1.70
CA ASP A 128 8.23 2.29 3.11
C ASP A 128 7.34 3.42 3.65
N PRO A 129 6.67 3.21 4.81
CA PRO A 129 5.77 4.20 5.35
C PRO A 129 6.56 5.40 5.93
N VAL A 130 6.11 6.59 5.57
CA VAL A 130 6.55 7.86 6.20
C VAL A 130 5.52 8.27 7.26
N ARG A 131 4.25 7.99 6.99
CA ARG A 131 3.14 8.33 7.88
C ARG A 131 2.01 7.33 7.70
N VAL A 132 1.45 6.86 8.80
CA VAL A 132 0.26 5.99 8.80
C VAL A 132 -0.81 6.63 9.65
N ARG A 133 -2.04 6.71 9.13
CA ARG A 133 -3.20 7.26 9.83
C ARG A 133 -4.36 6.29 9.77
N PHE A 134 -5.09 6.18 10.87
CA PHE A 134 -6.28 5.35 11.01
C PHE A 134 -7.51 6.22 11.30
N MET A 135 -8.63 5.86 10.69
CA MET A 135 -9.93 6.50 10.97
C MET A 135 -11.01 5.43 11.04
N LYS A 136 -11.81 5.47 12.09
CA LYS A 136 -13.06 4.71 12.14
C LYS A 136 -14.12 5.33 11.26
N GLU A 137 -15.02 4.50 10.72
CA GLU A 137 -16.17 4.99 9.97
C GLU A 137 -16.91 6.11 10.73
N TRP A 138 -17.25 7.18 10.02
CA TRP A 138 -17.98 8.35 10.54
C TRP A 138 -17.28 9.15 11.65
N ALA A 139 -16.12 8.72 12.11
CA ALA A 139 -15.39 9.46 13.16
C ALA A 139 -14.91 10.84 12.68
N LEU A 140 -14.53 10.94 11.39
CA LEU A 140 -13.97 12.12 10.73
C LEU A 140 -12.64 12.61 11.33
N ASP A 141 -12.09 11.89 12.29
CA ASP A 141 -10.81 12.18 12.91
C ASP A 141 -9.81 11.06 12.59
N TYR A 142 -8.66 11.45 12.06
CA TYR A 142 -7.55 10.53 11.83
C TYR A 142 -6.66 10.46 13.06
N HIS A 143 -6.27 9.24 13.41
CA HIS A 143 -5.30 8.98 14.46
C HIS A 143 -3.96 8.65 13.85
N GLU A 144 -2.89 9.30 14.33
CA GLU A 144 -1.52 8.96 13.92
C GLU A 144 -1.14 7.60 14.52
N VAL A 145 -0.70 6.70 13.65
CA VAL A 145 -0.25 5.35 14.02
C VAL A 145 1.26 5.37 14.16
N SER A 146 1.78 4.89 15.29
CA SER A 146 3.23 4.74 15.49
C SER A 146 3.79 3.62 14.62
N ILE A 147 4.86 3.92 13.88
CA ILE A 147 5.52 3.02 12.93
C ILE A 147 7.01 2.88 13.26
#